data_ab17b0bde4a6e8664ac0aacaf7e3f972
#
_entry.id   ab17b0bde4a6e8664ac0aacaf7e3f972
#
_cell.length_a   1.000
_cell.length_b   1.000
_cell.length_c   1.000
_cell.angle_alpha   90.00
_cell.angle_beta   90.00
_cell.angle_gamma   90.00
#
_symmetry.space_group_name_H-M   'P 1'
#
loop_
_entity.id
_entity.type
_entity.pdbx_description
1 polymer ?
#
loop_
_entity_poly.entity_id
_entity_poly.type
_entity_poly.pdbx_seq_one_letter_code
_entity_poly.pdbx_strand_id
1 'polypeptide(L)'
;MPENACVHCGADCGKSPVIYNQLKFCCSGCKQVYQLLNENKLYQYYTIQDTPGVKIEDPAHEGKYAFLDKEEVKLKMYEFLEGNLARITFYIPSIHCASCIWLLEHLTRLNHGIKQSSVDFIRKEVAVSFDTTEITLRQLVELLVSIHYIPDISLKTLEKKDIHSIDRTLMYKIGVAGFVFGNVMLYSLPEYFNGKPLGDSLGTFL
;
A
#
# COMPACT_ATOMS: atom_id res chain seq x y z
N MET A 1 26.74 1.07 16.74
CA MET A 1 26.79 0.34 15.45
C MET A 1 28.16 -0.31 15.32
N PRO A 2 28.28 -1.51 14.76
CA PRO A 2 29.60 -2.08 14.46
C PRO A 2 30.32 -1.15 13.46
N GLU A 3 31.62 -0.96 13.64
CA GLU A 3 32.45 -0.01 12.86
C GLU A 3 32.43 -0.21 11.34
N ASN A 4 31.91 -1.36 10.87
CA ASN A 4 31.88 -1.74 9.46
C ASN A 4 30.48 -2.05 8.93
N ALA A 5 29.43 -1.52 9.59
CA ALA A 5 28.05 -1.73 9.14
C ALA A 5 27.66 -0.76 8.02
N CYS A 6 26.84 -1.26 7.10
CA CYS A 6 26.22 -0.45 6.04
C CYS A 6 25.21 0.53 6.63
N VAL A 7 25.37 1.83 6.33
CA VAL A 7 24.47 2.89 6.82
C VAL A 7 23.02 2.67 6.36
N HIS A 8 22.81 2.04 5.21
CA HIS A 8 21.46 1.81 4.68
C HIS A 8 20.79 0.57 5.30
N CYS A 9 21.40 -0.61 5.21
CA CYS A 9 20.74 -1.87 5.57
C CYS A 9 21.33 -2.58 6.79
N GLY A 10 22.36 -2.03 7.44
CA GLY A 10 23.00 -2.62 8.62
C GLY A 10 23.89 -3.85 8.36
N ALA A 11 23.92 -4.38 7.15
CA ALA A 11 24.74 -5.53 6.82
C ALA A 11 26.25 -5.19 6.92
N ASP A 12 27.08 -6.19 7.22
CA ASP A 12 28.53 -6.02 7.20
C ASP A 12 29.02 -5.65 5.78
N CYS A 13 29.83 -4.62 5.69
CA CYS A 13 30.40 -4.13 4.43
C CYS A 13 31.57 -4.97 3.92
N GLY A 14 32.00 -5.98 4.66
CA GLY A 14 33.11 -6.86 4.28
C GLY A 14 34.46 -6.14 4.15
N LYS A 15 35.34 -6.71 3.33
CA LYS A 15 36.73 -6.19 3.14
C LYS A 15 36.83 -4.99 2.20
N SER A 16 35.80 -4.72 1.39
CA SER A 16 35.82 -3.67 0.36
C SER A 16 34.51 -2.86 0.40
N PRO A 17 34.28 -1.99 1.41
CA PRO A 17 33.10 -1.17 1.48
C PRO A 17 33.07 -0.14 0.35
N VAL A 18 31.85 0.14 -0.14
CA VAL A 18 31.61 1.29 -1.02
C VAL A 18 31.53 2.54 -0.14
N ILE A 19 32.43 3.50 -0.35
CA ILE A 19 32.50 4.72 0.45
C ILE A 19 31.86 5.88 -0.32
N TYR A 20 30.97 6.63 0.36
CA TYR A 20 30.39 7.86 -0.15
C TYR A 20 30.16 8.83 1.03
N ASN A 21 30.66 10.07 0.92
CA ASN A 21 30.59 11.10 1.98
C ASN A 21 31.02 10.57 3.36
N GLN A 22 32.14 9.82 3.44
CA GLN A 22 32.67 9.18 4.65
C GLN A 22 31.78 8.08 5.25
N LEU A 23 30.67 7.74 4.59
CA LEU A 23 29.74 6.68 5.00
C LEU A 23 30.07 5.37 4.26
N LYS A 24 29.86 4.24 4.95
CA LYS A 24 30.15 2.90 4.40
C LYS A 24 28.86 2.23 3.95
N PHE A 25 28.91 1.60 2.79
CA PHE A 25 27.81 0.82 2.19
C PHE A 25 28.31 -0.56 1.77
N CYS A 26 27.46 -1.59 1.96
CA CYS A 26 27.83 -2.96 1.60
C CYS A 26 27.84 -3.21 0.08
N CYS A 27 27.13 -2.39 -0.71
CA CYS A 27 27.06 -2.50 -2.16
C CYS A 27 26.70 -1.15 -2.81
N SER A 28 26.85 -1.09 -4.14
CA SER A 28 26.48 0.09 -4.94
C SER A 28 24.99 0.40 -4.86
N GLY A 29 24.11 -0.61 -4.77
CA GLY A 29 22.66 -0.43 -4.64
C GLY A 29 22.29 0.35 -3.37
N CYS A 30 22.81 -0.04 -2.21
CA CYS A 30 22.59 0.68 -0.95
C CYS A 30 23.09 2.14 -1.02
N LYS A 31 24.22 2.39 -1.68
CA LYS A 31 24.70 3.75 -1.94
C LYS A 31 23.72 4.54 -2.81
N GLN A 32 23.23 3.96 -3.92
CA GLN A 32 22.30 4.61 -4.84
C GLN A 32 20.99 4.99 -4.13
N VAL A 33 20.41 4.08 -3.34
CA VAL A 33 19.19 4.39 -2.55
C VAL A 33 19.47 5.54 -1.58
N TYR A 34 20.60 5.51 -0.87
CA TYR A 34 20.99 6.59 0.03
C TYR A 34 21.08 7.94 -0.70
N GLN A 35 21.71 7.97 -1.88
CA GLN A 35 21.83 9.18 -2.71
C GLN A 35 20.42 9.67 -3.14
N LEU A 36 19.59 8.77 -3.69
CA LEU A 36 18.26 9.08 -4.15
C LEU A 36 17.40 9.71 -3.03
N LEU A 37 17.45 9.13 -1.82
CA LEU A 37 16.68 9.64 -0.68
C LEU A 37 17.17 11.02 -0.21
N ASN A 38 18.49 11.24 -0.20
CA ASN A 38 19.06 12.54 0.19
C ASN A 38 18.75 13.64 -0.83
N GLU A 39 18.88 13.36 -2.13
CA GLU A 39 18.58 14.31 -3.21
C GLU A 39 17.11 14.75 -3.17
N ASN A 40 16.21 13.86 -2.78
CA ASN A 40 14.78 14.13 -2.64
C ASN A 40 14.36 14.60 -1.24
N LYS A 41 15.32 14.99 -0.38
CA LYS A 41 15.07 15.49 0.99
C LYS A 41 14.33 14.50 1.89
N LEU A 42 14.53 13.20 1.67
CA LEU A 42 13.94 12.10 2.43
C LEU A 42 14.90 11.54 3.51
N TYR A 43 15.83 12.37 3.99
CA TYR A 43 16.83 11.98 5.02
C TYR A 43 16.18 11.53 6.34
N GLN A 44 14.95 11.93 6.63
CA GLN A 44 14.19 11.49 7.80
C GLN A 44 14.02 9.96 7.87
N TYR A 45 14.08 9.27 6.73
CA TYR A 45 14.09 7.82 6.67
C TYR A 45 15.14 7.18 7.60
N TYR A 46 16.32 7.78 7.68
CA TYR A 46 17.43 7.32 8.53
C TYR A 46 17.39 7.86 9.96
N THR A 47 16.51 8.83 10.27
CA THR A 47 16.36 9.37 11.62
C THR A 47 15.29 8.66 12.42
N ILE A 48 14.31 8.03 11.76
CA ILE A 48 13.22 7.29 12.40
C ILE A 48 13.76 5.97 12.99
N GLN A 49 14.63 5.31 12.25
CA GLN A 49 15.24 4.04 12.66
C GLN A 49 16.66 3.93 12.11
N ASP A 50 17.56 3.38 12.90
CA ASP A 50 18.92 3.06 12.46
C ASP A 50 18.87 1.92 11.42
N THR A 51 19.57 2.10 10.28
CA THR A 51 19.68 1.10 9.20
C THR A 51 18.36 0.50 8.74
N PRO A 52 17.38 1.32 8.31
CA PRO A 52 16.04 0.86 7.99
C PRO A 52 15.92 0.14 6.64
N GLY A 53 16.96 0.19 5.80
CA GLY A 53 16.95 -0.35 4.45
C GLY A 53 16.98 -1.87 4.39
N VAL A 54 16.50 -2.40 3.27
CA VAL A 54 16.54 -3.83 2.94
C VAL A 54 17.67 -4.10 1.95
N LYS A 55 18.47 -5.15 2.18
CA LYS A 55 19.47 -5.61 1.23
C LYS A 55 18.79 -6.42 0.14
N ILE A 56 19.00 -6.06 -1.12
CA ILE A 56 18.61 -6.90 -2.27
C ILE A 56 19.82 -7.77 -2.65
N GLU A 57 19.58 -9.06 -2.81
CA GLU A 57 20.61 -10.02 -3.20
C GLU A 57 20.82 -10.08 -4.71
N ASP A 58 19.85 -9.62 -5.52
CA ASP A 58 19.90 -9.71 -6.99
C ASP A 58 19.51 -8.40 -7.66
N PRO A 59 20.47 -7.63 -8.25
CA PRO A 59 20.19 -6.36 -8.92
C PRO A 59 19.69 -6.52 -10.37
N ALA A 60 19.59 -7.73 -10.91
CA ALA A 60 19.26 -7.96 -12.32
C ALA A 60 17.74 -7.91 -12.57
N HIS A 61 17.17 -6.71 -12.59
CA HIS A 61 15.74 -6.52 -12.86
C HIS A 61 15.46 -5.87 -14.23
N GLU A 62 16.48 -5.62 -15.07
CA GLU A 62 16.26 -5.05 -16.40
C GLU A 62 15.41 -5.99 -17.25
N GLY A 63 14.25 -5.50 -17.68
CA GLY A 63 13.31 -6.24 -18.52
C GLY A 63 12.31 -7.16 -17.80
N LYS A 64 12.49 -7.48 -16.52
CA LYS A 64 11.59 -8.36 -15.76
C LYS A 64 10.15 -7.84 -15.74
N TYR A 65 9.96 -6.53 -15.75
CA TYR A 65 8.66 -5.87 -15.63
C TYR A 65 8.11 -5.38 -16.98
N ALA A 66 8.72 -5.74 -18.12
CA ALA A 66 8.25 -5.35 -19.45
C ALA A 66 6.80 -5.82 -19.77
N PHE A 67 6.34 -6.90 -19.12
CA PHE A 67 4.97 -7.39 -19.27
C PHE A 67 3.91 -6.42 -18.73
N LEU A 68 4.30 -5.48 -17.83
CA LEU A 68 3.41 -4.46 -17.29
C LEU A 68 3.03 -3.36 -18.30
N ASP A 69 3.72 -3.30 -19.44
CA ASP A 69 3.39 -2.38 -20.52
C ASP A 69 2.16 -2.81 -21.33
N LYS A 70 1.76 -4.11 -21.22
CA LYS A 70 0.60 -4.65 -21.91
C LYS A 70 -0.70 -4.09 -21.33
N GLU A 71 -1.59 -3.57 -22.19
CA GLU A 71 -2.86 -2.97 -21.77
C GLU A 71 -3.76 -3.94 -20.97
N GLU A 72 -3.79 -5.22 -21.37
CA GLU A 72 -4.55 -6.25 -20.66
C GLU A 72 -4.09 -6.42 -19.20
N VAL A 73 -2.77 -6.29 -18.95
CA VAL A 73 -2.20 -6.40 -17.61
C VAL A 73 -2.51 -5.14 -16.80
N LYS A 74 -2.37 -3.96 -17.41
CA LYS A 74 -2.69 -2.69 -16.75
C LYS A 74 -4.13 -2.65 -16.27
N LEU A 75 -5.10 -3.00 -17.15
CA LEU A 75 -6.52 -3.01 -16.82
C LEU A 75 -6.86 -3.98 -15.68
N LYS A 76 -6.19 -5.13 -15.61
CA LYS A 76 -6.37 -6.09 -14.50
C LYS A 76 -5.74 -5.63 -13.20
N MET A 77 -4.67 -4.85 -13.26
CA MET A 77 -3.96 -4.37 -12.07
C MET A 77 -4.57 -3.11 -11.48
N TYR A 78 -5.17 -2.25 -12.30
CA TYR A 78 -5.80 -1.04 -11.81
C TYR A 78 -7.06 -1.37 -11.01
N GLU A 79 -7.15 -0.85 -9.81
CA GLU A 79 -8.37 -0.90 -8.98
C GLU A 79 -9.36 0.19 -9.41
N PHE A 80 -8.80 1.27 -9.91
CA PHE A 80 -9.55 2.44 -10.34
C PHE A 80 -8.79 3.12 -11.47
N LEU A 81 -9.52 3.57 -12.48
CA LEU A 81 -8.99 4.36 -13.59
C LEU A 81 -10.07 5.37 -14.00
N GLU A 82 -9.79 6.66 -13.77
CA GLU A 82 -10.65 7.76 -14.20
C GLU A 82 -9.83 8.81 -14.93
N GLY A 83 -10.06 8.95 -16.21
CA GLY A 83 -9.21 9.77 -17.06
C GLY A 83 -7.77 9.29 -17.05
N ASN A 84 -6.86 10.13 -16.57
CA ASN A 84 -5.43 9.81 -16.45
C ASN A 84 -5.03 9.31 -15.04
N LEU A 85 -5.94 9.40 -14.08
CA LEU A 85 -5.66 8.99 -12.70
C LEU A 85 -5.94 7.49 -12.53
N ALA A 86 -4.88 6.74 -12.26
CA ALA A 86 -4.96 5.32 -11.93
C ALA A 86 -4.66 5.08 -10.44
N ARG A 87 -5.30 4.06 -9.87
CA ARG A 87 -5.00 3.55 -8.52
C ARG A 87 -4.67 2.08 -8.57
N ILE A 88 -3.64 1.69 -7.83
CA ILE A 88 -3.18 0.32 -7.72
C ILE A 88 -2.75 0.03 -6.28
N THR A 89 -2.94 -1.19 -5.83
CA THR A 89 -2.42 -1.67 -4.55
C THR A 89 -1.42 -2.80 -4.78
N PHE A 90 -0.23 -2.64 -4.22
CA PHE A 90 0.85 -3.61 -4.26
C PHE A 90 1.01 -4.29 -2.90
N TYR A 91 1.19 -5.61 -2.90
CA TYR A 91 1.66 -6.33 -1.73
C TYR A 91 3.19 -6.29 -1.70
N ILE A 92 3.75 -5.77 -0.60
CA ILE A 92 5.20 -5.61 -0.41
C ILE A 92 5.60 -6.28 0.91
N PRO A 93 6.09 -7.54 0.88
CA PRO A 93 6.40 -8.31 2.08
C PRO A 93 7.53 -7.71 2.93
N SER A 94 8.39 -6.88 2.33
CA SER A 94 9.51 -6.23 3.01
C SER A 94 9.12 -5.08 3.93
N ILE A 95 7.85 -4.69 4.01
CA ILE A 95 7.38 -3.68 4.97
C ILE A 95 7.42 -4.29 6.38
N HIS A 96 8.28 -3.73 7.26
CA HIS A 96 8.50 -4.27 8.61
C HIS A 96 8.74 -3.20 9.69
N CYS A 97 8.89 -1.93 9.32
CA CYS A 97 9.26 -0.87 10.25
C CYS A 97 8.58 0.47 9.94
N ALA A 98 8.63 1.38 10.91
CA ALA A 98 8.04 2.73 10.77
C ALA A 98 8.71 3.55 9.66
N SER A 99 10.03 3.41 9.47
CA SER A 99 10.75 4.08 8.38
C SER A 99 10.27 3.61 7.00
N CYS A 100 9.96 2.31 6.87
CA CYS A 100 9.39 1.75 5.64
C CYS A 100 8.06 2.42 5.30
N ILE A 101 7.16 2.53 6.30
CA ILE A 101 5.86 3.18 6.14
C ILE A 101 6.07 4.63 5.72
N TRP A 102 6.89 5.34 6.48
CA TRP A 102 7.16 6.75 6.22
C TRP A 102 7.67 6.99 4.79
N LEU A 103 8.64 6.19 4.31
CA LEU A 103 9.19 6.33 2.97
C LEU A 103 8.13 6.05 1.90
N LEU A 104 7.38 4.95 2.04
CA LEU A 104 6.38 4.55 1.07
C LEU A 104 5.18 5.51 1.03
N GLU A 105 4.88 6.22 2.11
CA GLU A 105 3.89 7.30 2.12
C GLU A 105 4.40 8.61 1.48
N HIS A 106 5.73 8.74 1.32
CA HIS A 106 6.36 9.92 0.72
C HIS A 106 6.87 9.69 -0.72
N LEU A 107 6.34 8.69 -1.44
CA LEU A 107 6.71 8.40 -2.84
C LEU A 107 6.47 9.59 -3.78
N THR A 108 5.53 10.47 -3.45
CA THR A 108 5.27 11.71 -4.19
C THR A 108 6.49 12.63 -4.32
N ARG A 109 7.45 12.53 -3.39
CA ARG A 109 8.72 13.28 -3.44
C ARG A 109 9.73 12.67 -4.40
N LEU A 110 9.62 11.37 -4.69
CA LEU A 110 10.50 10.67 -5.62
C LEU A 110 10.07 10.83 -7.07
N ASN A 111 8.76 10.95 -7.31
CA ASN A 111 8.23 11.19 -8.66
C ASN A 111 6.93 11.98 -8.62
N HIS A 112 6.87 13.08 -9.38
CA HIS A 112 5.71 13.99 -9.43
C HIS A 112 4.46 13.36 -10.04
N GLY A 113 4.61 12.31 -10.84
CA GLY A 113 3.51 11.52 -11.39
C GLY A 113 2.72 10.76 -10.32
N ILE A 114 3.31 10.53 -9.14
CA ILE A 114 2.62 9.94 -8.01
C ILE A 114 1.85 11.04 -7.27
N LYS A 115 0.53 10.92 -7.21
CA LYS A 115 -0.33 11.93 -6.57
C LYS A 115 -0.59 11.60 -5.09
N GLN A 116 -0.71 10.31 -4.75
CA GLN A 116 -0.93 9.87 -3.38
C GLN A 116 -0.36 8.46 -3.16
N SER A 117 0.16 8.23 -1.97
CA SER A 117 0.56 6.90 -1.50
C SER A 117 0.10 6.69 -0.08
N SER A 118 -0.39 5.49 0.24
CA SER A 118 -0.81 5.10 1.59
C SER A 118 -0.45 3.65 1.88
N VAL A 119 -0.08 3.34 3.12
CA VAL A 119 0.41 2.03 3.54
C VAL A 119 -0.54 1.38 4.53
N ASP A 120 -0.99 0.16 4.23
CA ASP A 120 -1.59 -0.74 5.22
C ASP A 120 -0.50 -1.68 5.76
N PHE A 121 -0.01 -1.37 6.95
CA PHE A 121 1.07 -2.13 7.59
C PHE A 121 0.67 -3.57 7.92
N ILE A 122 -0.58 -3.79 8.33
CA ILE A 122 -1.07 -5.12 8.74
C ILE A 122 -1.13 -6.05 7.54
N ARG A 123 -1.62 -5.54 6.41
CA ARG A 123 -1.71 -6.28 5.14
C ARG A 123 -0.43 -6.26 4.33
N LYS A 124 0.53 -5.41 4.71
CA LYS A 124 1.75 -5.13 3.92
C LYS A 124 1.43 -4.65 2.50
N GLU A 125 0.39 -3.84 2.39
CA GLU A 125 -0.10 -3.31 1.12
C GLU A 125 0.21 -1.82 1.01
N VAL A 126 0.55 -1.40 -0.21
CA VAL A 126 0.78 0.00 -0.55
C VAL A 126 -0.16 0.37 -1.67
N ALA A 127 -1.11 1.25 -1.39
CA ALA A 127 -2.00 1.81 -2.39
C ALA A 127 -1.40 3.10 -2.95
N VAL A 128 -1.21 3.15 -4.27
CA VAL A 128 -0.63 4.28 -4.98
C VAL A 128 -1.60 4.79 -6.02
N SER A 129 -1.88 6.11 -5.98
CA SER A 129 -2.62 6.82 -7.02
C SER A 129 -1.63 7.66 -7.83
N PHE A 130 -1.65 7.53 -9.15
CA PHE A 130 -0.68 8.15 -10.03
C PHE A 130 -1.31 8.58 -11.36
N ASP A 131 -0.68 9.55 -12.03
CA ASP A 131 -1.05 10.01 -13.36
C ASP A 131 -0.35 9.17 -14.41
N THR A 132 -1.13 8.47 -15.22
CA THR A 132 -0.62 7.56 -16.26
C THR A 132 0.08 8.25 -17.41
N THR A 133 -0.07 9.58 -17.54
CA THR A 133 0.63 10.39 -18.54
C THR A 133 2.03 10.82 -18.06
N GLU A 134 2.23 10.91 -16.75
CA GLU A 134 3.51 11.34 -16.16
C GLU A 134 4.40 10.14 -15.79
N ILE A 135 3.78 9.04 -15.32
CA ILE A 135 4.50 7.81 -14.93
C ILE A 135 3.73 6.56 -15.37
N THR A 136 4.40 5.62 -16.03
CA THR A 136 3.80 4.35 -16.43
C THR A 136 3.78 3.37 -15.24
N LEU A 137 2.90 2.34 -15.31
CA LEU A 137 2.88 1.27 -14.30
C LEU A 137 4.23 0.59 -14.15
N ARG A 138 4.93 0.33 -15.26
CA ARG A 138 6.27 -0.24 -15.25
C ARG A 138 7.27 0.66 -14.51
N GLN A 139 7.30 1.95 -14.83
CA GLN A 139 8.19 2.91 -14.18
C GLN A 139 7.90 3.03 -12.68
N LEU A 140 6.62 2.96 -12.26
CA LEU A 140 6.23 2.95 -10.85
C LEU A 140 6.79 1.72 -10.13
N VAL A 141 6.68 0.54 -10.74
CA VAL A 141 7.25 -0.70 -10.18
C VAL A 141 8.78 -0.63 -10.13
N GLU A 142 9.42 -0.17 -11.21
CA GLU A 142 10.88 0.01 -11.26
C GLU A 142 11.37 1.02 -10.20
N LEU A 143 10.60 2.09 -9.91
CA LEU A 143 10.88 3.02 -8.83
C LEU A 143 10.83 2.32 -7.46
N LEU A 144 9.78 1.52 -7.19
CA LEU A 144 9.68 0.75 -5.95
C LEU A 144 10.87 -0.23 -5.79
N VAL A 145 11.22 -0.91 -6.86
CA VAL A 145 12.39 -1.81 -6.88
C VAL A 145 13.69 -1.04 -6.64
N SER A 146 13.86 0.15 -7.21
CA SER A 146 15.07 0.98 -7.04
C SER A 146 15.30 1.40 -5.59
N ILE A 147 14.23 1.56 -4.81
CA ILE A 147 14.30 1.84 -3.36
C ILE A 147 14.24 0.57 -2.51
N HIS A 148 14.40 -0.60 -3.12
CA HIS A 148 14.44 -1.92 -2.48
C HIS A 148 13.10 -2.41 -1.89
N TYR A 149 11.97 -1.88 -2.34
CA TYR A 149 10.63 -2.36 -1.99
C TYR A 149 10.01 -3.11 -3.16
N ILE A 150 10.40 -4.38 -3.33
CA ILE A 150 9.96 -5.21 -4.45
C ILE A 150 8.51 -5.63 -4.24
N PRO A 151 7.57 -5.20 -5.10
CA PRO A 151 6.20 -5.66 -5.03
C PRO A 151 6.08 -7.12 -5.51
N ASP A 152 5.28 -7.92 -4.82
CA ASP A 152 4.93 -9.26 -5.29
C ASP A 152 3.85 -9.16 -6.37
N ILE A 153 4.29 -9.22 -7.62
CA ILE A 153 3.42 -9.18 -8.81
C ILE A 153 3.41 -10.57 -9.40
N SER A 154 2.55 -11.44 -8.88
CA SER A 154 2.35 -12.77 -9.47
C SER A 154 1.10 -12.78 -10.38
N LEU A 155 1.15 -13.54 -11.48
CA LEU A 155 -0.02 -13.76 -12.34
C LEU A 155 -1.18 -14.39 -11.57
N LYS A 156 -0.88 -15.20 -10.54
CA LYS A 156 -1.87 -15.77 -9.62
C LYS A 156 -2.59 -14.72 -8.77
N THR A 157 -1.92 -13.60 -8.46
CA THR A 157 -2.52 -12.48 -7.73
C THR A 157 -3.49 -11.71 -8.64
N LEU A 158 -3.22 -11.66 -9.94
CA LEU A 158 -4.11 -11.08 -10.95
C LEU A 158 -5.40 -11.90 -11.11
N GLU A 159 -5.32 -13.22 -11.11
CA GLU A 159 -6.50 -14.11 -11.16
C GLU A 159 -7.35 -14.07 -9.88
N LYS A 160 -6.72 -13.86 -8.72
CA LYS A 160 -7.45 -13.72 -7.43
C LYS A 160 -8.18 -12.39 -7.28
N LYS A 161 -7.77 -11.32 -7.98
CA LYS A 161 -8.46 -10.04 -7.96
C LYS A 161 -9.81 -10.08 -8.70
N ASP A 162 -10.01 -11.01 -9.63
CA ASP A 162 -11.31 -11.24 -10.30
C ASP A 162 -12.38 -11.82 -9.35
N ILE A 163 -11.96 -12.42 -8.24
CA ILE A 163 -12.84 -12.75 -7.13
C ILE A 163 -12.83 -11.54 -6.19
N HIS A 164 -13.48 -10.47 -6.63
CA HIS A 164 -13.80 -9.36 -5.75
C HIS A 164 -14.53 -9.95 -4.53
N SER A 165 -13.79 -10.14 -3.46
CA SER A 165 -14.40 -10.49 -2.19
C SER A 165 -15.31 -9.32 -1.85
N ILE A 166 -16.59 -9.42 -2.23
CA ILE A 166 -17.66 -8.62 -1.65
C ILE A 166 -17.31 -8.61 -0.16
N ASP A 167 -16.95 -7.44 0.35
CA ASP A 167 -16.46 -7.32 1.72
C ASP A 167 -17.51 -7.95 2.62
N ARG A 168 -17.21 -9.17 3.11
CA ARG A 168 -18.15 -9.94 3.94
C ARG A 168 -18.63 -9.11 5.12
N THR A 169 -17.74 -8.22 5.60
CA THR A 169 -18.06 -7.29 6.68
C THR A 169 -19.15 -6.30 6.26
N LEU A 170 -19.12 -5.83 5.01
CA LEU A 170 -20.15 -4.96 4.46
C LEU A 170 -21.47 -5.72 4.30
N MET A 171 -21.44 -6.95 3.80
CA MET A 171 -22.61 -7.82 3.69
C MET A 171 -23.26 -8.07 5.06
N TYR A 172 -22.46 -8.37 6.10
CA TYR A 172 -22.98 -8.53 7.46
C TYR A 172 -23.57 -7.23 8.01
N LYS A 173 -22.93 -6.07 7.80
CA LYS A 173 -23.45 -4.77 8.22
C LYS A 173 -24.80 -4.45 7.54
N ILE A 174 -24.90 -4.69 6.23
CA ILE A 174 -26.15 -4.51 5.48
C ILE A 174 -27.21 -5.49 5.98
N GLY A 175 -26.86 -6.75 6.21
CA GLY A 175 -27.78 -7.76 6.73
C GLY A 175 -28.34 -7.39 8.11
N VAL A 176 -27.48 -6.97 9.05
CA VAL A 176 -27.91 -6.53 10.38
C VAL A 176 -28.78 -5.27 10.30
N ALA A 177 -28.38 -4.28 9.50
CA ALA A 177 -29.15 -3.05 9.32
C ALA A 177 -30.53 -3.34 8.70
N GLY A 178 -30.61 -4.22 7.70
CA GLY A 178 -31.85 -4.64 7.07
C GLY A 178 -32.76 -5.41 8.05
N PHE A 179 -32.19 -6.27 8.87
CA PHE A 179 -32.94 -7.01 9.90
C PHE A 179 -33.53 -6.06 10.95
N VAL A 180 -32.72 -5.14 11.47
CA VAL A 180 -33.19 -4.14 12.46
C VAL A 180 -34.28 -3.25 11.85
N PHE A 181 -34.01 -2.73 10.65
CA PHE A 181 -34.99 -1.90 9.95
C PHE A 181 -36.34 -2.65 9.70
N GLY A 182 -36.27 -3.90 9.24
CA GLY A 182 -37.41 -4.75 9.03
C GLY A 182 -38.26 -4.97 10.30
N ASN A 183 -37.57 -5.25 11.44
CA ASN A 183 -38.26 -5.40 12.73
C ASN A 183 -38.91 -4.10 13.20
N VAL A 184 -38.25 -2.96 13.10
CA VAL A 184 -38.81 -1.65 13.46
C VAL A 184 -40.02 -1.34 12.59
N MET A 185 -39.94 -1.58 11.27
CA MET A 185 -41.07 -1.40 10.37
C MET A 185 -42.28 -2.30 10.73
N LEU A 186 -42.00 -3.56 11.09
CA LEU A 186 -43.05 -4.53 11.48
C LEU A 186 -43.77 -4.09 12.76
N TYR A 187 -43.04 -3.50 13.72
CA TYR A 187 -43.66 -2.93 14.92
C TYR A 187 -44.42 -1.62 14.64
N SER A 188 -43.99 -0.80 13.71
CA SER A 188 -44.61 0.50 13.38
C SER A 188 -45.83 0.36 12.47
N LEU A 189 -45.89 -0.69 11.63
CA LEU A 189 -47.02 -0.91 10.68
C LEU A 189 -48.38 -1.01 11.33
N PRO A 190 -48.60 -1.76 12.42
CA PRO A 190 -49.91 -1.83 13.09
C PRO A 190 -50.38 -0.48 13.62
N GLU A 191 -49.49 0.36 14.10
CA GLU A 191 -49.77 1.70 14.60
C GLU A 191 -50.23 2.63 13.47
N TYR A 192 -49.63 2.50 12.30
CA TYR A 192 -49.93 3.29 11.12
C TYR A 192 -51.33 2.93 10.52
N PHE A 193 -51.69 1.64 10.58
CA PHE A 193 -52.99 1.17 10.05
C PHE A 193 -54.15 1.28 11.05
N ASN A 194 -53.87 1.19 12.37
CA ASN A 194 -54.95 1.20 13.39
C ASN A 194 -55.18 2.57 14.03
N GLY A 195 -54.37 3.57 13.80
CA GLY A 195 -54.53 4.94 14.32
C GLY A 195 -54.59 5.07 15.86
N LYS A 196 -54.21 4.02 16.60
CA LYS A 196 -54.13 4.01 18.07
C LYS A 196 -52.70 3.90 18.53
N PRO A 197 -52.18 4.81 19.35
CA PRO A 197 -50.86 4.71 19.90
C PRO A 197 -50.74 3.50 20.85
N LEU A 198 -49.63 2.76 20.74
CA LEU A 198 -49.30 1.56 21.54
C LEU A 198 -49.23 1.82 23.05
N GLY A 199 -49.34 3.07 23.49
CA GLY A 199 -49.27 3.46 24.88
C GLY A 199 -50.46 3.09 25.75
N ASP A 200 -51.66 2.84 25.15
CA ASP A 200 -52.91 2.60 25.93
C ASP A 200 -53.10 1.15 26.39
N SER A 201 -52.36 0.19 25.84
CA SER A 201 -52.48 -1.24 26.22
C SER A 201 -51.63 -1.67 27.42
N LEU A 202 -50.68 -0.87 27.85
CA LEU A 202 -49.85 -1.16 29.02
C LEU A 202 -50.40 -0.65 30.36
N GLY A 203 -51.47 0.19 30.31
CA GLY A 203 -52.13 0.75 31.50
C GLY A 203 -53.17 -0.17 32.15
N THR A 204 -53.46 -1.35 31.61
CA THR A 204 -54.55 -2.22 32.11
C THR A 204 -54.03 -3.47 32.87
N PHE A 205 -52.71 -3.54 33.15
CA PHE A 205 -52.07 -4.62 33.90
C PHE A 205 -51.36 -4.16 35.20
N LEU A 206 -51.85 -3.08 35.82
CA LEU A 206 -51.48 -2.72 37.18
C LEU A 206 -52.71 -2.59 38.06
#